data_4381b644a9cd66a4c8543e423f268249
#
_entry.id   4381b644a9cd66a4c8543e423f268249
#
_cell.length_a   1.000
_cell.length_b   1.000
_cell.length_c   1.000
_cell.angle_alpha   90.00
_cell.angle_beta   90.00
_cell.angle_gamma   90.00
#
_symmetry.space_group_name_H-M   'P 1'
#
loop_
_entity.id
_entity.type
_entity.pdbx_description
1 polymer ?
#
loop_
_entity_poly.entity_id
_entity_poly.type
_entity_poly.pdbx_seq_one_letter_code
_entity_poly.pdbx_strand_id
1 'polypeptide(L)'
;MTELHKSGAALGEPTRTGSPAPSAFLEVRDLKVHFPTDDGLVKSVDGLSFQLEKGKTLGIVGESGSGKSVTSLGIMGLHTAGQYGKRKAQVSGEIWLDGKELLTADPDEVRKLRGRDMAMIFQDPLSALHPYYTIGKQIVEAYRVHHSVDKKTARKRAVEMLDRVGIPQPDKRVDSYPHEFSGGMRQRAMIAMSLVNNPELLIADEPTTALDVTVQAQILDLIRDLQKEFGSAVIIITHDLGVVAELADDILVMYGGRCVERGPAEKVFYEPRHPYTWGLLGSMPRLDRDQTDRLIPVKGSPPSLINIPSGCAFNPRCPYADVPKDDVTRTVRPELQEVGSRHWAACHMSQEQRERIWTEEIAPKL
;
A
#
# COMPACT_ATOMS: atom_id res chain seq x y z
N MET A 1 56.86 -7.40 40.39
CA MET A 1 56.68 -7.58 38.94
C MET A 1 55.62 -8.58 38.77
N THR A 2 54.42 -8.13 38.52
CA THR A 2 53.25 -9.01 38.33
C THR A 2 52.45 -8.45 37.15
N GLU A 3 52.48 -9.20 36.07
CA GLU A 3 51.76 -8.86 34.83
C GLU A 3 50.29 -9.13 35.01
N LEU A 4 49.46 -8.13 34.74
CA LEU A 4 47.99 -8.24 34.65
C LEU A 4 47.60 -8.55 33.22
N HIS A 5 47.20 -9.77 32.96
CA HIS A 5 46.50 -10.17 31.73
C HIS A 5 45.10 -9.54 31.68
N LYS A 6 44.88 -8.65 30.75
CA LYS A 6 43.56 -8.18 30.34
C LYS A 6 43.01 -9.19 29.32
N SER A 7 42.10 -10.06 29.73
CA SER A 7 41.24 -10.83 28.82
C SER A 7 40.08 -9.95 28.36
N GLY A 8 40.17 -9.44 27.16
CA GLY A 8 39.03 -8.80 26.46
C GLY A 8 38.08 -9.89 25.96
N ALA A 9 36.97 -10.06 26.65
CA ALA A 9 35.86 -10.86 26.11
C ALA A 9 35.22 -10.09 24.92
N ALA A 10 35.43 -10.60 23.73
CA ALA A 10 34.68 -10.15 22.56
C ALA A 10 33.21 -10.52 22.77
N LEU A 11 32.33 -9.52 22.86
CA LEU A 11 30.89 -9.70 22.81
C LEU A 11 30.58 -10.20 21.41
N GLY A 12 30.25 -11.51 21.31
CA GLY A 12 29.77 -12.12 20.08
C GLY A 12 28.52 -11.39 19.59
N GLU A 13 28.54 -10.96 18.33
CA GLU A 13 27.34 -10.50 17.64
C GLU A 13 26.25 -11.58 17.74
N PRO A 14 24.97 -11.22 18.02
CA PRO A 14 23.90 -12.20 18.03
C PRO A 14 23.77 -12.76 16.62
N THR A 15 24.12 -14.03 16.44
CA THR A 15 23.79 -14.79 15.23
C THR A 15 22.29 -14.72 15.02
N ARG A 16 21.83 -13.97 13.99
CA ARG A 16 20.46 -13.99 13.53
C ARG A 16 20.14 -15.44 13.15
N THR A 17 19.35 -16.11 13.96
CA THR A 17 18.70 -17.36 13.57
C THR A 17 17.88 -17.05 12.34
N GLY A 18 18.19 -17.69 11.22
CA GLY A 18 17.59 -17.39 9.92
C GLY A 18 16.06 -17.46 10.01
N SER A 19 15.41 -16.40 9.58
CA SER A 19 13.95 -16.41 9.39
C SER A 19 13.57 -17.55 8.45
N PRO A 20 12.40 -18.21 8.66
CA PRO A 20 11.93 -19.24 7.77
C PRO A 20 11.81 -18.70 6.33
N ALA A 21 12.06 -19.55 5.34
CA ALA A 21 11.94 -19.17 3.92
C ALA A 21 10.58 -18.53 3.63
N PRO A 22 10.50 -17.55 2.68
CA PRO A 22 9.24 -16.93 2.31
C PRO A 22 8.27 -17.97 1.75
N SER A 23 6.99 -17.81 2.08
CA SER A 23 5.91 -18.72 1.68
C SER A 23 5.04 -18.14 0.56
N ALA A 24 5.25 -16.87 0.18
CA ALA A 24 4.47 -16.16 -0.81
C ALA A 24 5.38 -15.40 -1.80
N PHE A 25 4.82 -14.96 -2.91
CA PHE A 25 5.55 -14.17 -3.92
C PHE A 25 6.07 -12.85 -3.36
N LEU A 26 5.21 -12.09 -2.66
CA LEU A 26 5.63 -10.95 -1.84
C LEU A 26 5.26 -11.27 -0.39
N GLU A 27 6.24 -11.20 0.50
CA GLU A 27 6.04 -11.35 1.93
C GLU A 27 6.70 -10.21 2.68
N VAL A 28 5.91 -9.49 3.48
CA VAL A 28 6.36 -8.40 4.35
C VAL A 28 6.21 -8.85 5.79
N ARG A 29 7.28 -8.74 6.58
CA ARG A 29 7.34 -9.17 8.00
C ARG A 29 7.81 -8.02 8.87
N ASP A 30 6.97 -7.62 9.84
CA ASP A 30 7.25 -6.59 10.85
C ASP A 30 7.88 -5.31 10.26
N LEU A 31 7.41 -4.89 9.09
CA LEU A 31 7.92 -3.69 8.41
C LEU A 31 7.68 -2.45 9.28
N LYS A 32 8.75 -1.73 9.55
CA LYS A 32 8.72 -0.42 10.20
C LYS A 32 9.40 0.61 9.31
N VAL A 33 8.74 1.75 9.12
CA VAL A 33 9.30 2.92 8.43
C VAL A 33 9.09 4.12 9.33
N HIS A 34 10.16 4.57 9.96
CA HIS A 34 10.15 5.67 10.92
C HIS A 34 10.98 6.83 10.41
N PHE A 35 10.49 8.05 10.57
CA PHE A 35 11.17 9.27 10.16
C PHE A 35 11.56 10.09 11.40
N PRO A 36 12.86 10.22 11.73
CA PRO A 36 13.32 11.15 12.75
C PRO A 36 13.08 12.59 12.28
N THR A 37 12.33 13.38 13.06
CA THR A 37 12.06 14.80 12.83
C THR A 37 12.55 15.62 14.04
N ASP A 38 12.49 16.95 13.95
CA ASP A 38 12.82 17.81 15.09
C ASP A 38 11.76 17.72 16.21
N ASP A 39 10.51 17.42 15.85
CA ASP A 39 9.39 17.28 16.79
C ASP A 39 9.28 15.86 17.39
N GLY A 40 10.08 14.90 16.92
CA GLY A 40 10.05 13.52 17.40
C GLY A 40 10.14 12.47 16.29
N LEU A 41 9.87 11.21 16.65
CA LEU A 41 9.91 10.08 15.74
C LEU A 41 8.53 9.82 15.14
N VAL A 42 8.38 10.09 13.84
CA VAL A 42 7.16 9.79 13.08
C VAL A 42 7.15 8.31 12.72
N LYS A 43 6.24 7.53 13.31
CA LYS A 43 6.10 6.07 13.07
C LYS A 43 5.09 5.80 11.97
N SER A 44 5.47 6.10 10.72
CA SER A 44 4.55 6.04 9.58
C SER A 44 4.09 4.63 9.26
N VAL A 45 4.94 3.63 9.44
CA VAL A 45 4.60 2.20 9.43
C VAL A 45 5.26 1.59 10.65
N ASP A 46 4.52 0.83 11.46
CA ASP A 46 5.00 0.34 12.74
C ASP A 46 4.56 -1.11 13.02
N GLY A 47 5.23 -2.05 12.36
CA GLY A 47 5.00 -3.50 12.54
C GLY A 47 3.96 -4.07 11.58
N LEU A 48 4.07 -3.75 10.28
CA LEU A 48 3.16 -4.26 9.25
C LEU A 48 3.64 -5.61 8.71
N SER A 49 2.72 -6.58 8.67
CA SER A 49 3.00 -7.92 8.11
C SER A 49 1.86 -8.37 7.22
N PHE A 50 2.18 -8.84 6.00
CA PHE A 50 1.23 -9.42 5.06
C PHE A 50 1.93 -10.26 3.99
N GLN A 51 1.13 -10.99 3.22
CA GLN A 51 1.57 -11.83 2.12
C GLN A 51 0.72 -11.55 0.89
N LEU A 52 1.30 -11.71 -0.30
CA LEU A 52 0.61 -11.56 -1.58
C LEU A 52 1.15 -12.61 -2.57
N GLU A 53 0.25 -13.38 -3.16
CA GLU A 53 0.53 -14.37 -4.18
C GLU A 53 0.56 -13.75 -5.58
N LYS A 54 1.25 -14.39 -6.54
CA LYS A 54 1.19 -14.00 -7.96
C LYS A 54 -0.25 -14.05 -8.48
N GLY A 55 -0.60 -13.09 -9.32
CA GLY A 55 -1.93 -13.00 -9.90
C GLY A 55 -3.04 -12.59 -8.94
N LYS A 56 -2.70 -12.24 -7.68
CA LYS A 56 -3.65 -11.78 -6.67
C LYS A 56 -3.56 -10.29 -6.43
N THR A 57 -4.64 -9.71 -5.94
CA THR A 57 -4.72 -8.28 -5.59
C THR A 57 -4.91 -8.11 -4.09
N LEU A 58 -4.04 -7.33 -3.46
CA LEU A 58 -4.18 -6.85 -2.09
C LEU A 58 -4.64 -5.38 -2.10
N GLY A 59 -5.79 -5.10 -1.51
CA GLY A 59 -6.25 -3.74 -1.23
C GLY A 59 -5.71 -3.24 0.10
N ILE A 60 -5.01 -2.11 0.12
CA ILE A 60 -4.60 -1.43 1.35
C ILE A 60 -5.44 -0.16 1.52
N VAL A 61 -6.27 -0.12 2.55
CA VAL A 61 -7.22 0.97 2.79
C VAL A 61 -7.02 1.64 4.14
N GLY A 62 -7.52 2.87 4.27
CA GLY A 62 -7.48 3.66 5.49
C GLY A 62 -7.49 5.15 5.19
N GLU A 63 -7.70 5.99 6.21
CA GLU A 63 -7.69 7.46 6.08
C GLU A 63 -6.31 7.99 5.62
N SER A 64 -6.29 9.23 5.13
CA SER A 64 -5.04 9.93 4.82
C SER A 64 -4.12 9.97 6.05
N GLY A 65 -2.83 9.79 5.84
CA GLY A 65 -1.86 9.76 6.94
C GLY A 65 -1.79 8.42 7.72
N SER A 66 -2.53 7.37 7.33
CA SER A 66 -2.46 6.06 8.02
C SER A 66 -1.20 5.24 7.71
N GLY A 67 -0.35 5.67 6.77
CA GLY A 67 0.91 5.01 6.42
C GLY A 67 0.91 4.23 5.10
N LYS A 68 -0.19 4.23 4.33
CA LYS A 68 -0.37 3.44 3.10
C LYS A 68 0.71 3.71 2.04
N SER A 69 0.85 4.95 1.59
CA SER A 69 1.86 5.34 0.60
C SER A 69 3.30 5.15 1.09
N VAL A 70 3.52 5.30 2.41
CA VAL A 70 4.83 5.03 3.01
C VAL A 70 5.16 3.53 2.95
N THR A 71 4.16 2.66 3.07
CA THR A 71 4.33 1.20 2.92
C THR A 71 4.80 0.85 1.49
N SER A 72 4.15 1.41 0.46
CA SER A 72 4.54 1.18 -0.93
C SER A 72 5.96 1.66 -1.23
N LEU A 73 6.31 2.87 -0.78
CA LEU A 73 7.66 3.41 -0.94
C LEU A 73 8.69 2.59 -0.15
N GLY A 74 8.31 2.01 1.00
CA GLY A 74 9.13 1.08 1.78
C GLY A 74 9.44 -0.20 0.99
N ILE A 75 8.42 -0.82 0.38
CA ILE A 75 8.55 -2.01 -0.46
C ILE A 75 9.45 -1.71 -1.67
N MET A 76 9.24 -0.57 -2.31
CA MET A 76 10.05 -0.12 -3.45
C MET A 76 11.49 0.27 -3.05
N GLY A 77 11.82 0.34 -1.74
CA GLY A 77 13.13 0.77 -1.25
C GLY A 77 13.46 2.24 -1.57
N LEU A 78 12.43 3.08 -1.73
CA LEU A 78 12.60 4.49 -2.11
C LEU A 78 12.90 5.39 -0.91
N HIS A 79 12.66 4.95 0.32
CA HIS A 79 13.00 5.69 1.54
C HIS A 79 14.46 5.54 1.99
N THR A 80 15.16 4.48 1.54
CA THR A 80 16.55 4.21 1.90
C THR A 80 17.54 5.09 1.13
N ALA A 81 17.11 5.70 0.03
CA ALA A 81 17.97 6.41 -0.92
C ALA A 81 18.33 7.86 -0.55
N GLY A 82 18.23 8.27 0.71
CA GLY A 82 18.82 9.54 1.19
C GLY A 82 18.15 10.84 0.71
N GLN A 83 16.94 10.81 0.20
CA GLN A 83 16.25 11.96 -0.41
C GLN A 83 15.58 12.92 0.59
N TYR A 84 15.44 12.55 1.86
CA TYR A 84 14.72 13.37 2.85
C TYR A 84 15.66 14.05 3.86
N GLY A 85 16.48 15.01 3.40
CA GLY A 85 17.28 15.85 4.25
C GLY A 85 18.44 15.14 4.96
N LYS A 86 18.97 15.75 6.05
CA LYS A 86 20.12 15.24 6.84
C LYS A 86 19.80 13.98 7.65
N ARG A 87 18.52 13.65 7.85
CA ARG A 87 18.05 12.49 8.64
C ARG A 87 17.43 11.46 7.73
N LYS A 88 18.01 10.27 7.68
CA LYS A 88 17.50 9.14 6.86
C LYS A 88 16.30 8.50 7.55
N ALA A 89 15.34 8.03 6.75
CA ALA A 89 14.30 7.13 7.24
C ALA A 89 14.94 5.86 7.84
N GLN A 90 14.42 5.42 8.98
CA GLN A 90 14.78 4.15 9.61
C GLN A 90 13.81 3.09 9.09
N VAL A 91 14.32 2.17 8.29
CA VAL A 91 13.52 1.05 7.75
C VAL A 91 14.04 -0.24 8.38
N SER A 92 13.14 -1.06 8.92
CA SER A 92 13.45 -2.38 9.51
C SER A 92 12.31 -3.37 9.29
N GLY A 93 12.55 -4.63 9.58
CA GLY A 93 11.69 -5.76 9.25
C GLY A 93 12.28 -6.56 8.11
N GLU A 94 11.45 -7.28 7.36
CA GLU A 94 11.85 -8.03 6.18
C GLU A 94 10.87 -7.80 5.03
N ILE A 95 11.38 -7.72 3.81
CA ILE A 95 10.57 -7.65 2.58
C ILE A 95 11.15 -8.66 1.60
N TRP A 96 10.39 -9.71 1.34
CA TRP A 96 10.75 -10.77 0.41
C TRP A 96 9.95 -10.66 -0.87
N LEU A 97 10.63 -10.56 -2.01
CA LEU A 97 10.03 -10.57 -3.34
C LEU A 97 10.62 -11.71 -4.14
N ASP A 98 9.80 -12.67 -4.52
CA ASP A 98 10.20 -13.88 -5.26
C ASP A 98 11.45 -14.57 -4.65
N GLY A 99 11.43 -14.75 -3.33
CA GLY A 99 12.51 -15.38 -2.57
C GLY A 99 13.73 -14.48 -2.28
N LYS A 100 13.74 -13.22 -2.71
CA LYS A 100 14.82 -12.26 -2.47
C LYS A 100 14.45 -11.28 -1.37
N GLU A 101 15.28 -11.17 -0.34
CA GLU A 101 15.11 -10.19 0.75
C GLU A 101 15.65 -8.82 0.29
N LEU A 102 14.77 -7.79 0.27
CA LEU A 102 15.08 -6.50 -0.34
C LEU A 102 15.80 -5.52 0.57
N LEU A 103 15.62 -5.60 1.90
CA LEU A 103 16.22 -4.63 2.83
C LEU A 103 17.72 -4.90 3.09
N THR A 104 18.15 -6.16 2.95
CA THR A 104 19.56 -6.57 3.14
C THR A 104 20.29 -6.82 1.82
N ALA A 105 19.57 -6.86 0.67
CA ALA A 105 20.17 -7.00 -0.64
C ALA A 105 21.03 -5.78 -1.01
N ASP A 106 21.95 -5.98 -1.94
CA ASP A 106 22.74 -4.88 -2.53
C ASP A 106 21.80 -3.82 -3.15
N PRO A 107 21.96 -2.52 -2.80
CA PRO A 107 21.11 -1.44 -3.30
C PRO A 107 21.04 -1.37 -4.83
N ASP A 108 22.12 -1.71 -5.53
CA ASP A 108 22.16 -1.73 -7.01
C ASP A 108 21.37 -2.91 -7.58
N GLU A 109 21.29 -4.03 -6.86
CA GLU A 109 20.43 -5.14 -7.26
C GLU A 109 18.95 -4.78 -7.07
N VAL A 110 18.58 -4.18 -5.94
CA VAL A 110 17.21 -3.71 -5.70
C VAL A 110 16.82 -2.64 -6.74
N ARG A 111 17.76 -1.75 -7.11
CA ARG A 111 17.53 -0.74 -8.14
C ARG A 111 17.20 -1.37 -9.49
N LYS A 112 17.84 -2.49 -9.85
CA LYS A 112 17.59 -3.21 -11.13
C LYS A 112 16.22 -3.88 -11.17
N LEU A 113 15.62 -4.23 -10.01
CA LEU A 113 14.27 -4.79 -9.94
C LEU A 113 13.19 -3.74 -10.25
N ARG A 114 13.45 -2.46 -9.88
CA ARG A 114 12.49 -1.37 -10.11
C ARG A 114 12.31 -1.12 -11.60
N GLY A 115 11.05 -1.07 -12.02
CA GLY A 115 10.65 -0.91 -13.41
C GLY A 115 10.74 -2.20 -14.25
N ARG A 116 11.45 -3.23 -13.80
CA ARG A 116 11.52 -4.56 -14.46
C ARG A 116 10.60 -5.57 -13.77
N ASP A 117 10.87 -5.90 -12.50
CA ASP A 117 10.16 -6.94 -11.75
C ASP A 117 9.09 -6.33 -10.85
N MET A 118 9.32 -5.11 -10.36
CA MET A 118 8.36 -4.34 -9.56
C MET A 118 8.20 -2.93 -10.08
N ALA A 119 6.96 -2.46 -10.23
CA ALA A 119 6.64 -1.12 -10.72
C ALA A 119 5.60 -0.43 -9.83
N MET A 120 5.55 0.90 -9.92
CA MET A 120 4.63 1.71 -9.14
C MET A 120 3.91 2.73 -10.03
N ILE A 121 2.60 2.83 -9.85
CA ILE A 121 1.75 3.91 -10.34
C ILE A 121 1.63 4.89 -9.17
N PHE A 122 2.10 6.13 -9.37
CA PHE A 122 2.09 7.17 -8.35
C PHE A 122 0.73 7.88 -8.31
N GLN A 123 0.41 8.51 -7.19
CA GLN A 123 -0.83 9.23 -6.96
C GLN A 123 -1.01 10.41 -7.95
N ASP A 124 0.05 11.15 -8.24
CA ASP A 124 0.01 12.32 -9.15
C ASP A 124 0.82 12.06 -10.42
N PRO A 125 0.16 11.95 -11.58
CA PRO A 125 0.85 11.78 -12.86
C PRO A 125 1.72 12.98 -13.25
N LEU A 126 1.45 14.21 -12.74
CA LEU A 126 2.28 15.37 -13.02
C LEU A 126 3.64 15.31 -12.34
N SER A 127 3.72 14.69 -11.17
CA SER A 127 4.98 14.45 -10.49
C SER A 127 5.79 13.29 -11.09
N ALA A 128 5.10 12.34 -11.72
CA ALA A 128 5.72 11.16 -12.35
C ALA A 128 6.21 11.41 -13.78
N LEU A 129 5.55 12.30 -14.52
CA LEU A 129 5.88 12.61 -15.92
C LEU A 129 6.73 13.87 -16.01
N HIS A 130 7.90 13.76 -16.65
CA HIS A 130 8.80 14.90 -16.85
C HIS A 130 8.23 15.88 -17.90
N PRO A 131 8.01 17.17 -17.59
CA PRO A 131 7.26 18.08 -18.46
C PRO A 131 7.98 18.43 -19.78
N TYR A 132 9.30 18.34 -19.82
CA TYR A 132 10.11 18.73 -20.99
C TYR A 132 10.46 17.58 -21.93
N TYR A 133 10.02 16.35 -21.65
CA TYR A 133 10.19 15.21 -22.53
C TYR A 133 8.85 14.71 -23.06
N THR A 134 8.82 14.27 -24.33
CA THR A 134 7.61 13.66 -24.87
C THR A 134 7.29 12.35 -24.15
N ILE A 135 6.02 11.97 -24.13
CA ILE A 135 5.54 10.73 -23.49
C ILE A 135 6.32 9.53 -24.03
N GLY A 136 6.48 9.44 -25.35
CA GLY A 136 7.21 8.33 -25.96
C GLY A 136 8.67 8.26 -25.55
N LYS A 137 9.37 9.40 -25.40
CA LYS A 137 10.76 9.38 -24.90
C LYS A 137 10.87 8.79 -23.51
N GLN A 138 9.93 9.12 -22.61
CA GLN A 138 9.92 8.63 -21.24
C GLN A 138 9.63 7.13 -21.17
N ILE A 139 8.65 6.63 -21.94
CA ILE A 139 8.35 5.19 -22.02
C ILE A 139 9.53 4.42 -22.67
N VAL A 140 10.12 4.96 -23.73
CA VAL A 140 11.31 4.37 -24.40
C VAL A 140 12.49 4.27 -23.44
N GLU A 141 12.72 5.29 -22.61
CA GLU A 141 13.77 5.27 -21.59
C GLU A 141 13.49 4.19 -20.54
N ALA A 142 12.28 4.16 -19.97
CA ALA A 142 11.87 3.14 -19.02
C ALA A 142 12.05 1.71 -19.54
N TYR A 143 11.80 1.49 -20.83
CA TYR A 143 12.02 0.20 -21.48
C TYR A 143 13.50 -0.12 -21.70
N ARG A 144 14.27 0.84 -22.23
CA ARG A 144 15.66 0.61 -22.63
C ARG A 144 16.65 0.50 -21.47
N VAL A 145 16.29 1.00 -20.29
CA VAL A 145 17.10 0.79 -19.07
C VAL A 145 17.23 -0.72 -18.75
N HIS A 146 16.23 -1.52 -19.14
CA HIS A 146 16.18 -2.96 -18.84
C HIS A 146 16.39 -3.85 -20.07
N HIS A 147 16.33 -3.29 -21.30
CA HIS A 147 16.41 -4.05 -22.55
C HIS A 147 17.44 -3.44 -23.49
N SER A 148 18.39 -4.25 -23.94
CA SER A 148 19.39 -3.87 -24.96
C SER A 148 18.77 -3.90 -26.36
N VAL A 149 17.89 -2.92 -26.65
CA VAL A 149 17.23 -2.80 -27.97
C VAL A 149 17.49 -1.44 -28.61
N ASP A 150 17.33 -1.38 -29.94
CA ASP A 150 17.45 -0.12 -30.68
C ASP A 150 16.26 0.82 -30.37
N LYS A 151 16.42 2.10 -30.73
CA LYS A 151 15.40 3.13 -30.50
C LYS A 151 14.08 2.85 -31.23
N LYS A 152 14.15 2.24 -32.43
CA LYS A 152 12.99 1.97 -33.27
C LYS A 152 12.11 0.88 -32.61
N THR A 153 12.74 -0.19 -32.16
CA THR A 153 12.06 -1.28 -31.42
C THR A 153 11.45 -0.76 -30.11
N ALA A 154 12.19 0.04 -29.33
CA ALA A 154 11.67 0.61 -28.11
C ALA A 154 10.51 1.60 -28.35
N ARG A 155 10.57 2.40 -29.44
CA ARG A 155 9.45 3.27 -29.82
C ARG A 155 8.20 2.47 -30.21
N LYS A 156 8.37 1.36 -30.95
CA LYS A 156 7.25 0.48 -31.28
C LYS A 156 6.58 -0.04 -30.01
N ARG A 157 7.39 -0.46 -29.03
CA ARG A 157 6.86 -0.90 -27.73
C ARG A 157 6.14 0.22 -26.98
N ALA A 158 6.63 1.46 -27.02
CA ALA A 158 5.98 2.61 -26.42
C ALA A 158 4.61 2.89 -27.06
N VAL A 159 4.50 2.85 -28.38
CA VAL A 159 3.24 3.01 -29.12
C VAL A 159 2.27 1.87 -28.76
N GLU A 160 2.72 0.63 -28.73
CA GLU A 160 1.92 -0.54 -28.32
C GLU A 160 1.36 -0.35 -26.90
N MET A 161 2.16 0.11 -25.95
CA MET A 161 1.70 0.32 -24.60
C MET A 161 0.69 1.48 -24.49
N LEU A 162 0.88 2.57 -25.26
CA LEU A 162 -0.10 3.65 -25.33
C LEU A 162 -1.43 3.20 -25.93
N ASP A 163 -1.40 2.32 -26.92
CA ASP A 163 -2.60 1.71 -27.49
C ASP A 163 -3.34 0.84 -26.47
N ARG A 164 -2.61 -0.03 -25.76
CA ARG A 164 -3.15 -0.92 -24.70
C ARG A 164 -3.85 -0.15 -23.58
N VAL A 165 -3.31 1.00 -23.16
CA VAL A 165 -3.96 1.84 -22.17
C VAL A 165 -5.06 2.74 -22.76
N GLY A 166 -5.40 2.59 -24.02
CA GLY A 166 -6.49 3.29 -24.70
C GLY A 166 -6.22 4.77 -24.99
N ILE A 167 -4.97 5.15 -25.26
CA ILE A 167 -4.65 6.48 -25.79
C ILE A 167 -5.04 6.53 -27.27
N PRO A 168 -5.90 7.47 -27.69
CA PRO A 168 -6.31 7.60 -29.07
C PRO A 168 -5.14 8.04 -29.97
N GLN A 169 -5.02 7.46 -31.16
CA GLN A 169 -3.94 7.76 -32.14
C GLN A 169 -2.52 7.64 -31.53
N PRO A 170 -2.15 6.48 -30.93
CA PRO A 170 -0.92 6.34 -30.14
C PRO A 170 0.34 6.65 -30.96
N ASP A 171 0.35 6.36 -32.28
CA ASP A 171 1.45 6.68 -33.20
C ASP A 171 1.78 8.18 -33.26
N LYS A 172 0.77 9.05 -33.12
CA LYS A 172 0.94 10.50 -33.10
C LYS A 172 1.21 11.00 -31.67
N ARG A 173 0.41 10.49 -30.71
CA ARG A 173 0.48 10.93 -29.32
C ARG A 173 1.76 10.58 -28.59
N VAL A 174 2.49 9.58 -29.07
CA VAL A 174 3.81 9.22 -28.55
C VAL A 174 4.82 10.39 -28.62
N ASP A 175 4.66 11.33 -29.54
CA ASP A 175 5.49 12.52 -29.69
C ASP A 175 4.95 13.76 -28.96
N SER A 176 3.78 13.67 -28.32
CA SER A 176 3.19 14.75 -27.52
C SER A 176 3.84 14.86 -26.15
N TYR A 177 3.76 16.06 -25.58
CA TYR A 177 4.22 16.38 -24.22
C TYR A 177 3.11 16.16 -23.18
N PRO A 178 3.46 15.95 -21.89
CA PRO A 178 2.46 15.75 -20.84
C PRO A 178 1.40 16.86 -20.76
N HIS A 179 1.75 18.10 -21.01
CA HIS A 179 0.80 19.23 -20.95
C HIS A 179 -0.25 19.22 -22.08
N GLU A 180 -0.01 18.47 -23.16
CA GLU A 180 -0.96 18.29 -24.27
C GLU A 180 -1.98 17.16 -24.00
N PHE A 181 -1.85 16.45 -22.86
CA PHE A 181 -2.71 15.37 -22.45
C PHE A 181 -3.73 15.86 -21.41
N SER A 182 -4.95 15.32 -21.48
CA SER A 182 -5.93 15.49 -20.38
C SER A 182 -5.47 14.76 -19.11
N GLY A 183 -6.12 15.01 -17.97
CA GLY A 183 -5.80 14.34 -16.70
C GLY A 183 -5.85 12.81 -16.84
N GLY A 184 -6.93 12.26 -17.36
CA GLY A 184 -7.07 10.82 -17.61
C GLY A 184 -6.06 10.26 -18.63
N MET A 185 -5.69 11.03 -19.65
CA MET A 185 -4.65 10.62 -20.60
C MET A 185 -3.26 10.58 -19.94
N ARG A 186 -2.93 11.54 -19.05
CA ARG A 186 -1.67 11.52 -18.28
C ARG A 186 -1.61 10.30 -17.37
N GLN A 187 -2.72 9.99 -16.69
CA GLN A 187 -2.82 8.80 -15.86
C GLN A 187 -2.57 7.53 -16.67
N ARG A 188 -3.24 7.39 -17.83
CA ARG A 188 -3.02 6.26 -18.75
C ARG A 188 -1.57 6.18 -19.26
N ALA A 189 -0.95 7.32 -19.58
CA ALA A 189 0.44 7.36 -20.02
C ALA A 189 1.42 6.94 -18.90
N MET A 190 1.16 7.34 -17.65
CA MET A 190 1.92 6.88 -16.48
C MET A 190 1.76 5.36 -16.28
N ILE A 191 0.55 4.83 -16.40
CA ILE A 191 0.29 3.38 -16.36
C ILE A 191 1.06 2.66 -17.47
N ALA A 192 1.02 3.17 -18.72
CA ALA A 192 1.79 2.62 -19.83
C ALA A 192 3.30 2.57 -19.53
N MET A 193 3.84 3.63 -18.94
CA MET A 193 5.24 3.71 -18.54
C MET A 193 5.58 2.69 -17.44
N SER A 194 4.73 2.54 -16.44
CA SER A 194 4.93 1.60 -15.34
C SER A 194 4.87 0.13 -15.80
N LEU A 195 4.04 -0.17 -16.81
CA LEU A 195 3.80 -1.53 -17.29
C LEU A 195 4.62 -1.92 -18.53
N VAL A 196 5.46 -1.03 -19.08
CA VAL A 196 6.19 -1.27 -20.35
C VAL A 196 7.07 -2.53 -20.32
N ASN A 197 7.55 -2.92 -19.14
CA ASN A 197 8.40 -4.09 -18.92
C ASN A 197 7.63 -5.33 -18.42
N ASN A 198 6.30 -5.29 -18.30
CA ASN A 198 5.44 -6.36 -17.75
C ASN A 198 5.91 -6.79 -16.35
N PRO A 199 5.89 -5.90 -15.35
CA PRO A 199 6.38 -6.21 -14.00
C PRO A 199 5.54 -7.30 -13.34
N GLU A 200 6.19 -8.12 -12.51
CA GLU A 200 5.53 -9.18 -11.74
C GLU A 200 4.80 -8.64 -10.51
N LEU A 201 5.24 -7.50 -9.96
CA LEU A 201 4.57 -6.75 -8.89
C LEU A 201 4.20 -5.34 -9.38
N LEU A 202 2.93 -5.00 -9.31
CA LEU A 202 2.44 -3.64 -9.55
C LEU A 202 1.90 -3.04 -8.25
N ILE A 203 2.39 -1.88 -7.85
CA ILE A 203 1.85 -1.11 -6.74
C ILE A 203 1.15 0.13 -7.30
N ALA A 204 -0.16 0.25 -7.11
CA ALA A 204 -0.96 1.38 -7.54
C ALA A 204 -1.35 2.23 -6.31
N ASP A 205 -0.70 3.37 -6.14
CA ASP A 205 -0.94 4.29 -5.01
C ASP A 205 -1.95 5.36 -5.43
N GLU A 206 -3.17 5.21 -4.96
CA GLU A 206 -4.32 6.06 -5.28
C GLU A 206 -4.47 6.36 -6.79
N PRO A 207 -4.53 5.33 -7.65
CA PRO A 207 -4.40 5.48 -9.10
C PRO A 207 -5.54 6.27 -9.75
N THR A 208 -6.60 6.58 -9.02
CA THR A 208 -7.80 7.25 -9.54
C THR A 208 -8.11 8.57 -8.83
N THR A 209 -7.26 9.01 -7.92
CA THR A 209 -7.45 10.28 -7.20
C THR A 209 -7.51 11.46 -8.18
N ALA A 210 -8.46 12.38 -7.95
CA ALA A 210 -8.74 13.56 -8.79
C ALA A 210 -9.26 13.27 -10.22
N LEU A 211 -9.75 12.06 -10.47
CA LEU A 211 -10.45 11.71 -11.71
C LEU A 211 -11.97 11.68 -11.49
N ASP A 212 -12.72 11.94 -12.55
CA ASP A 212 -14.18 11.74 -12.52
C ASP A 212 -14.53 10.24 -12.44
N VAL A 213 -15.73 9.93 -11.94
CA VAL A 213 -16.18 8.55 -11.66
C VAL A 213 -16.09 7.64 -12.90
N THR A 214 -16.37 8.19 -14.09
CA THR A 214 -16.32 7.40 -15.33
C THR A 214 -14.89 7.04 -15.71
N VAL A 215 -13.98 7.99 -15.63
CA VAL A 215 -12.54 7.74 -15.89
C VAL A 215 -11.94 6.85 -14.81
N GLN A 216 -12.35 7.02 -13.55
CA GLN A 216 -11.95 6.14 -12.45
C GLN A 216 -12.28 4.67 -12.76
N ALA A 217 -13.55 4.36 -13.10
CA ALA A 217 -13.95 3.00 -13.45
C ALA A 217 -13.11 2.43 -14.61
N GLN A 218 -12.89 3.22 -15.67
CA GLN A 218 -12.07 2.81 -16.82
C GLN A 218 -10.60 2.52 -16.45
N ILE A 219 -10.02 3.25 -15.51
CA ILE A 219 -8.64 3.03 -15.04
C ILE A 219 -8.56 1.75 -14.21
N LEU A 220 -9.57 1.48 -13.37
CA LEU A 220 -9.62 0.27 -12.55
C LEU A 220 -9.81 -0.98 -13.40
N ASP A 221 -10.70 -0.92 -14.39
CA ASP A 221 -10.88 -1.99 -15.39
C ASP A 221 -9.58 -2.25 -16.15
N LEU A 222 -8.91 -1.19 -16.59
CA LEU A 222 -7.62 -1.30 -17.25
C LEU A 222 -6.56 -2.00 -16.39
N ILE A 223 -6.43 -1.63 -15.11
CA ILE A 223 -5.48 -2.27 -14.18
C ILE A 223 -5.83 -3.75 -14.03
N ARG A 224 -7.11 -4.09 -13.86
CA ARG A 224 -7.60 -5.47 -13.74
C ARG A 224 -7.32 -6.31 -15.00
N ASP A 225 -7.55 -5.76 -16.18
CA ASP A 225 -7.33 -6.45 -17.43
C ASP A 225 -5.84 -6.71 -17.68
N LEU A 226 -4.99 -5.71 -17.42
CA LEU A 226 -3.55 -5.84 -17.54
C LEU A 226 -2.96 -6.78 -16.46
N GLN A 227 -3.51 -6.79 -15.26
CA GLN A 227 -3.15 -7.77 -14.22
C GLN A 227 -3.41 -9.21 -14.70
N LYS A 228 -4.59 -9.46 -15.26
CA LYS A 228 -4.95 -10.80 -15.80
C LYS A 228 -4.06 -11.19 -16.97
N GLU A 229 -3.76 -10.24 -17.87
CA GLU A 229 -2.91 -10.49 -19.04
C GLU A 229 -1.47 -10.85 -18.64
N PHE A 230 -0.90 -10.13 -17.68
CA PHE A 230 0.50 -10.32 -17.27
C PHE A 230 0.68 -11.30 -16.11
N GLY A 231 -0.38 -11.67 -15.41
CA GLY A 231 -0.32 -12.51 -14.21
C GLY A 231 0.39 -11.83 -13.03
N SER A 232 0.44 -10.50 -13.01
CA SER A 232 1.11 -9.72 -11.99
C SER A 232 0.39 -9.81 -10.64
N ALA A 233 1.16 -9.79 -9.55
CA ALA A 233 0.62 -9.46 -8.23
C ALA A 233 0.36 -7.96 -8.16
N VAL A 234 -0.77 -7.53 -7.57
CA VAL A 234 -1.15 -6.12 -7.48
C VAL A 234 -1.37 -5.70 -6.04
N ILE A 235 -0.77 -4.59 -5.64
CA ILE A 235 -1.17 -3.85 -4.43
C ILE A 235 -1.90 -2.59 -4.88
N ILE A 236 -3.16 -2.44 -4.46
CA ILE A 236 -3.93 -1.23 -4.72
C ILE A 236 -4.12 -0.46 -3.42
N ILE A 237 -3.67 0.78 -3.39
CA ILE A 237 -3.81 1.67 -2.25
C ILE A 237 -4.87 2.70 -2.56
N THR A 238 -5.87 2.81 -1.70
CA THR A 238 -6.94 3.81 -1.84
C THR A 238 -7.58 4.11 -0.48
N HIS A 239 -8.30 5.21 -0.40
CA HIS A 239 -9.21 5.51 0.71
C HIS A 239 -10.66 5.05 0.41
N ASP A 240 -10.93 4.62 -0.81
CA ASP A 240 -12.24 4.15 -1.26
C ASP A 240 -12.35 2.62 -1.14
N LEU A 241 -13.13 2.17 -0.16
CA LEU A 241 -13.41 0.75 0.06
C LEU A 241 -14.21 0.12 -1.08
N GLY A 242 -15.06 0.88 -1.78
CA GLY A 242 -15.84 0.38 -2.92
C GLY A 242 -14.95 -0.10 -4.05
N VAL A 243 -13.92 0.70 -4.37
CA VAL A 243 -12.90 0.35 -5.36
C VAL A 243 -12.19 -0.95 -5.00
N VAL A 244 -11.82 -1.10 -3.74
CA VAL A 244 -11.09 -2.29 -3.28
C VAL A 244 -11.97 -3.51 -3.23
N ALA A 245 -13.24 -3.36 -2.83
CA ALA A 245 -14.21 -4.47 -2.81
C ALA A 245 -14.41 -5.10 -4.19
N GLU A 246 -14.28 -4.32 -5.26
CA GLU A 246 -14.44 -4.78 -6.64
C GLU A 246 -13.19 -5.51 -7.18
N LEU A 247 -11.99 -5.10 -6.76
CA LEU A 247 -10.73 -5.52 -7.36
C LEU A 247 -9.89 -6.45 -6.50
N ALA A 248 -9.99 -6.34 -5.18
CA ALA A 248 -9.09 -7.04 -4.27
C ALA A 248 -9.56 -8.45 -3.93
N ASP A 249 -8.61 -9.40 -3.88
CA ASP A 249 -8.82 -10.72 -3.27
C ASP A 249 -8.80 -10.63 -1.74
N ASP A 250 -7.84 -9.87 -1.20
CA ASP A 250 -7.67 -9.63 0.23
C ASP A 250 -7.60 -8.12 0.52
N ILE A 251 -8.10 -7.71 1.68
CA ILE A 251 -8.06 -6.32 2.15
C ILE A 251 -7.23 -6.23 3.42
N LEU A 252 -6.43 -5.18 3.53
CA LEU A 252 -5.67 -4.77 4.70
C LEU A 252 -6.05 -3.35 5.09
N VAL A 253 -6.64 -3.19 6.26
CA VAL A 253 -7.07 -1.89 6.79
C VAL A 253 -5.99 -1.32 7.69
N MET A 254 -5.49 -0.12 7.34
CA MET A 254 -4.44 0.58 8.08
C MET A 254 -4.99 1.73 8.91
N TYR A 255 -4.56 1.81 10.16
CA TYR A 255 -4.82 2.94 11.06
C TYR A 255 -3.60 3.22 11.93
N GLY A 256 -3.17 4.49 12.01
CA GLY A 256 -2.06 4.90 12.87
C GLY A 256 -0.75 4.15 12.58
N GLY A 257 -0.43 3.89 11.31
CA GLY A 257 0.77 3.18 10.88
C GLY A 257 0.72 1.65 11.02
N ARG A 258 -0.44 1.06 11.34
CA ARG A 258 -0.57 -0.37 11.65
C ARG A 258 -1.75 -1.01 10.93
N CYS A 259 -1.68 -2.32 10.73
CA CYS A 259 -2.83 -3.12 10.35
C CYS A 259 -3.79 -3.27 11.54
N VAL A 260 -5.06 -2.91 11.35
CA VAL A 260 -6.11 -3.08 12.36
C VAL A 260 -7.08 -4.20 12.01
N GLU A 261 -7.23 -4.50 10.73
CA GLU A 261 -8.01 -5.62 10.22
C GLU A 261 -7.46 -6.08 8.89
N ARG A 262 -7.46 -7.38 8.61
CA ARG A 262 -7.14 -7.94 7.30
C ARG A 262 -7.85 -9.26 7.07
N GLY A 263 -8.15 -9.56 5.81
CA GLY A 263 -8.75 -10.83 5.41
C GLY A 263 -9.24 -10.80 3.97
N PRO A 264 -9.90 -11.86 3.51
CA PRO A 264 -10.58 -11.89 2.22
C PRO A 264 -11.50 -10.67 2.07
N ALA A 265 -11.52 -10.07 0.88
CA ALA A 265 -12.30 -8.85 0.62
C ALA A 265 -13.77 -9.00 1.03
N GLU A 266 -14.38 -10.15 0.68
CA GLU A 266 -15.76 -10.47 1.07
C GLU A 266 -15.98 -10.41 2.58
N LYS A 267 -15.04 -10.96 3.39
CA LYS A 267 -15.15 -10.96 4.85
C LYS A 267 -14.99 -9.58 5.46
N VAL A 268 -13.96 -8.84 5.02
CA VAL A 268 -13.72 -7.48 5.54
C VAL A 268 -14.86 -6.54 5.16
N PHE A 269 -15.53 -6.78 4.03
CA PHE A 269 -16.65 -5.96 3.56
C PHE A 269 -17.98 -6.32 4.21
N TYR A 270 -18.33 -7.61 4.30
CA TYR A 270 -19.63 -8.07 4.78
C TYR A 270 -19.66 -8.49 6.25
N GLU A 271 -18.51 -8.89 6.80
CA GLU A 271 -18.36 -9.34 8.19
C GLU A 271 -17.19 -8.64 8.91
N PRO A 272 -17.06 -7.31 8.83
CA PRO A 272 -15.93 -6.61 9.43
C PRO A 272 -15.89 -6.82 10.94
N ARG A 273 -14.68 -6.84 11.50
CA ARG A 273 -14.43 -7.19 12.92
C ARG A 273 -13.79 -6.06 13.71
N HIS A 274 -13.47 -4.93 13.07
CA HIS A 274 -12.88 -3.77 13.74
C HIS A 274 -13.78 -2.54 13.62
N PRO A 275 -14.06 -1.80 14.72
CA PRO A 275 -14.94 -0.62 14.69
C PRO A 275 -14.50 0.48 13.73
N TYR A 276 -13.22 0.61 13.45
CA TYR A 276 -12.73 1.54 12.43
C TYR A 276 -13.20 1.14 11.03
N THR A 277 -13.15 -0.14 10.70
CA THR A 277 -13.65 -0.66 9.41
C THR A 277 -15.16 -0.43 9.27
N TRP A 278 -15.93 -0.58 10.36
CA TRP A 278 -17.35 -0.25 10.38
C TRP A 278 -17.61 1.22 10.02
N GLY A 279 -16.79 2.12 10.59
CA GLY A 279 -16.88 3.55 10.29
C GLY A 279 -16.49 3.88 8.86
N LEU A 280 -15.49 3.20 8.29
CA LEU A 280 -15.13 3.37 6.89
C LEU A 280 -16.26 2.93 5.96
N LEU A 281 -16.88 1.77 6.21
CA LEU A 281 -18.04 1.28 5.46
C LEU A 281 -19.23 2.23 5.60
N GLY A 282 -19.49 2.76 6.80
CA GLY A 282 -20.57 3.72 7.06
C GLY A 282 -20.37 5.10 6.41
N SER A 283 -19.17 5.40 5.95
CA SER A 283 -18.87 6.65 5.22
C SER A 283 -18.94 6.52 3.71
N MET A 284 -19.24 5.32 3.18
CA MET A 284 -19.37 5.09 1.74
C MET A 284 -20.71 5.59 1.21
N PRO A 285 -20.72 6.34 0.09
CA PRO A 285 -21.95 6.67 -0.63
C PRO A 285 -22.64 5.40 -1.15
N ARG A 286 -23.92 5.29 -0.94
CA ARG A 286 -24.73 4.18 -1.47
C ARG A 286 -25.80 4.71 -2.43
N LEU A 287 -25.97 4.02 -3.56
CA LEU A 287 -26.94 4.41 -4.59
C LEU A 287 -28.38 3.95 -4.27
N ASP A 288 -28.51 2.99 -3.36
CA ASP A 288 -29.77 2.33 -2.96
C ASP A 288 -30.46 3.00 -1.76
N ARG A 289 -29.89 4.10 -1.23
CA ARG A 289 -30.48 4.86 -0.12
C ARG A 289 -31.10 6.17 -0.57
N ASP A 290 -32.15 6.59 0.15
CA ASP A 290 -32.69 7.91 0.01
C ASP A 290 -31.63 8.95 0.36
N GLN A 291 -31.55 10.04 -0.43
CA GLN A 291 -30.57 11.16 -0.24
C GLN A 291 -30.67 11.85 1.13
N THR A 292 -31.66 11.49 1.94
CA THR A 292 -31.89 11.99 3.29
C THR A 292 -31.11 11.27 4.38
N ASP A 293 -30.62 10.05 4.11
CA ASP A 293 -29.87 9.27 5.09
C ASP A 293 -28.44 9.81 5.21
N ARG A 294 -28.12 10.32 6.39
CA ARG A 294 -26.77 10.85 6.66
C ARG A 294 -25.76 9.70 6.73
N LEU A 295 -24.67 9.84 5.98
CA LEU A 295 -23.48 9.00 6.15
C LEU A 295 -23.02 9.02 7.61
N ILE A 296 -22.53 7.88 8.12
CA ILE A 296 -22.02 7.74 9.48
C ILE A 296 -20.48 7.82 9.44
N PRO A 297 -19.89 9.03 9.39
CA PRO A 297 -18.44 9.16 9.28
C PRO A 297 -17.77 8.77 10.60
N VAL A 298 -16.52 8.32 10.48
CA VAL A 298 -15.65 8.16 11.63
C VAL A 298 -15.40 9.53 12.28
N LYS A 299 -15.88 9.73 13.51
CA LYS A 299 -15.78 11.01 14.22
C LYS A 299 -14.32 11.36 14.58
N GLY A 300 -14.03 12.64 14.64
CA GLY A 300 -12.71 13.17 15.02
C GLY A 300 -11.65 13.04 13.93
N SER A 301 -10.42 13.41 14.24
CA SER A 301 -9.27 13.35 13.31
C SER A 301 -8.37 12.16 13.62
N PRO A 302 -7.67 11.59 12.62
CA PRO A 302 -6.64 10.58 12.84
C PRO A 302 -5.57 11.08 13.81
N PRO A 303 -4.93 10.18 14.59
CA PRO A 303 -3.88 10.57 15.52
C PRO A 303 -2.63 11.02 14.76
N SER A 304 -1.84 11.89 15.39
CA SER A 304 -0.49 12.19 14.93
C SER A 304 0.39 10.93 15.05
N LEU A 305 1.13 10.62 13.98
CA LEU A 305 2.06 9.48 13.97
C LEU A 305 3.31 9.71 14.85
N ILE A 306 3.51 10.92 15.40
CA ILE A 306 4.50 11.22 16.44
C ILE A 306 3.95 10.79 17.81
N ASN A 307 2.67 11.12 18.08
CA ASN A 307 2.01 10.90 19.35
C ASN A 307 0.82 9.95 19.18
N ILE A 308 1.12 8.69 18.87
CA ILE A 308 0.08 7.66 18.77
C ILE A 308 -0.48 7.40 20.17
N PRO A 309 -1.83 7.38 20.36
CA PRO A 309 -2.44 7.08 21.64
C PRO A 309 -1.93 5.77 22.24
N SER A 310 -1.76 5.73 23.57
CA SER A 310 -1.48 4.49 24.29
C SER A 310 -2.62 3.49 24.12
N GLY A 311 -2.33 2.21 24.25
CA GLY A 311 -3.29 1.15 24.03
C GLY A 311 -3.69 1.00 22.56
N CYS A 312 -4.99 0.86 22.31
CA CYS A 312 -5.53 0.84 20.95
C CYS A 312 -5.44 2.24 20.32
N ALA A 313 -4.75 2.37 19.21
CA ALA A 313 -4.57 3.68 18.53
C ALA A 313 -5.92 4.32 18.14
N PHE A 314 -6.96 3.52 17.96
CA PHE A 314 -8.31 4.00 17.62
C PHE A 314 -9.14 4.36 18.85
N ASN A 315 -8.71 4.06 20.07
CA ASN A 315 -9.50 4.25 21.30
C ASN A 315 -10.14 5.65 21.43
N PRO A 316 -9.48 6.79 21.13
CA PRO A 316 -10.09 8.11 21.30
C PRO A 316 -11.27 8.38 20.35
N ARG A 317 -11.38 7.62 19.27
CA ARG A 317 -12.43 7.77 18.24
C ARG A 317 -13.41 6.60 18.24
N CYS A 318 -13.12 5.54 19.00
CA CYS A 318 -13.92 4.33 19.04
C CYS A 318 -15.17 4.54 19.90
N PRO A 319 -16.39 4.42 19.34
CA PRO A 319 -17.61 4.55 20.13
C PRO A 319 -17.81 3.38 21.11
N TYR A 320 -17.04 2.33 20.97
CA TYR A 320 -17.07 1.11 21.79
C TYR A 320 -15.84 0.94 22.68
N ALA A 321 -15.09 2.03 22.91
CA ALA A 321 -13.86 1.97 23.71
C ALA A 321 -14.06 1.47 25.15
N ASP A 322 -15.22 1.67 25.71
CA ASP A 322 -15.57 1.29 27.07
C ASP A 322 -16.28 -0.09 27.18
N VAL A 323 -16.49 -0.79 26.05
CA VAL A 323 -17.11 -2.13 26.05
C VAL A 323 -16.18 -3.19 26.66
N PRO A 324 -14.87 -3.24 26.33
CA PRO A 324 -13.91 -4.05 27.06
C PRO A 324 -13.70 -3.52 28.49
N LYS A 325 -13.56 -4.43 29.46
CA LYS A 325 -13.34 -4.07 30.86
C LYS A 325 -11.92 -3.62 31.15
N ASP A 326 -11.69 -3.10 32.35
CA ASP A 326 -10.36 -2.81 32.93
C ASP A 326 -9.53 -1.77 32.18
N ASP A 327 -10.18 -0.85 31.47
CA ASP A 327 -9.54 0.24 30.70
C ASP A 327 -8.46 -0.25 29.69
N VAL A 328 -8.57 -1.52 29.28
CA VAL A 328 -7.58 -2.20 28.44
C VAL A 328 -7.39 -1.51 27.10
N THR A 329 -8.42 -0.87 26.56
CA THR A 329 -8.38 -0.13 25.30
C THR A 329 -7.43 1.07 25.34
N ARG A 330 -7.23 1.66 26.52
CA ARG A 330 -6.35 2.84 26.73
C ARG A 330 -4.94 2.47 27.20
N THR A 331 -4.77 1.28 27.77
CA THR A 331 -3.53 0.87 28.44
C THR A 331 -2.75 -0.19 27.67
N VAL A 332 -3.42 -1.09 26.96
CA VAL A 332 -2.81 -2.23 26.29
C VAL A 332 -3.03 -2.12 24.78
N ARG A 333 -1.98 -2.28 24.00
CA ARG A 333 -2.07 -2.35 22.55
C ARG A 333 -2.70 -3.69 22.13
N PRO A 334 -3.78 -3.70 21.32
CA PRO A 334 -4.34 -4.94 20.81
C PRO A 334 -3.38 -5.56 19.78
N GLU A 335 -3.18 -6.87 19.88
CA GLU A 335 -2.49 -7.64 18.87
C GLU A 335 -3.44 -8.02 17.73
N LEU A 336 -2.89 -8.20 16.53
CA LEU A 336 -3.64 -8.69 15.38
C LEU A 336 -3.86 -10.20 15.57
N GLN A 337 -5.08 -10.60 15.90
CA GLN A 337 -5.47 -11.98 16.19
C GLN A 337 -6.39 -12.53 15.10
N GLU A 338 -6.31 -13.82 14.83
CA GLU A 338 -7.24 -14.50 13.94
C GLU A 338 -8.64 -14.56 14.59
N VAL A 339 -9.63 -14.03 13.88
CA VAL A 339 -11.04 -13.91 14.32
C VAL A 339 -11.99 -14.71 13.43
N GLY A 340 -11.44 -15.41 12.45
CA GLY A 340 -12.13 -16.27 11.51
C GLY A 340 -11.14 -16.82 10.50
N SER A 341 -11.53 -17.79 9.69
CA SER A 341 -10.64 -18.38 8.68
C SER A 341 -10.06 -17.30 7.76
N ARG A 342 -8.73 -17.10 7.79
CA ARG A 342 -8.00 -16.06 7.07
C ARG A 342 -8.47 -14.64 7.36
N HIS A 343 -9.05 -14.37 8.55
CA HIS A 343 -9.54 -13.06 8.95
C HIS A 343 -8.94 -12.67 10.30
N TRP A 344 -8.27 -11.52 10.37
CA TRP A 344 -7.57 -11.03 11.56
C TRP A 344 -8.05 -9.63 11.92
N ALA A 345 -8.16 -9.35 13.22
CA ALA A 345 -8.49 -8.02 13.73
C ALA A 345 -7.73 -7.70 15.03
N ALA A 346 -7.33 -6.45 15.18
CA ALA A 346 -6.64 -5.93 16.35
C ALA A 346 -7.63 -5.16 17.23
N CYS A 347 -8.47 -5.88 17.98
CA CYS A 347 -9.50 -5.29 18.83
C CYS A 347 -9.62 -6.04 20.16
N HIS A 348 -9.86 -5.29 21.26
CA HIS A 348 -10.04 -5.88 22.60
C HIS A 348 -11.44 -6.47 22.87
N MET A 349 -12.43 -6.13 22.05
CA MET A 349 -13.75 -6.75 22.18
C MET A 349 -13.68 -8.24 21.86
N SER A 350 -14.46 -9.06 22.58
CA SER A 350 -14.62 -10.47 22.26
C SER A 350 -15.27 -10.64 20.87
N GLN A 351 -15.13 -11.82 20.29
CA GLN A 351 -15.77 -12.13 19.00
C GLN A 351 -17.30 -11.95 19.09
N GLU A 352 -17.92 -12.46 20.16
CA GLU A 352 -19.36 -12.34 20.40
C GLU A 352 -19.83 -10.89 20.51
N GLN A 353 -19.04 -10.02 21.19
CA GLN A 353 -19.34 -8.59 21.28
C GLN A 353 -19.31 -7.92 19.92
N ARG A 354 -18.27 -8.21 19.11
CA ARG A 354 -18.15 -7.64 17.74
C ARG A 354 -19.27 -8.11 16.83
N GLU A 355 -19.59 -9.40 16.84
CA GLU A 355 -20.67 -9.97 16.01
C GLU A 355 -22.03 -9.40 16.38
N ARG A 356 -22.33 -9.31 17.68
CA ARG A 356 -23.59 -8.71 18.15
C ARG A 356 -23.70 -7.25 17.71
N ILE A 357 -22.71 -6.43 18.00
CA ILE A 357 -22.74 -5.00 17.64
C ILE A 357 -22.85 -4.84 16.12
N TRP A 358 -22.09 -5.61 15.36
CA TRP A 358 -22.18 -5.57 13.90
C TRP A 358 -23.60 -5.90 13.42
N THR A 359 -24.16 -7.01 13.86
CA THR A 359 -25.46 -7.51 13.37
C THR A 359 -26.64 -6.66 13.84
N GLU A 360 -26.62 -6.21 15.10
CA GLU A 360 -27.76 -5.52 15.70
C GLU A 360 -27.72 -3.99 15.52
N GLU A 361 -26.52 -3.39 15.49
CA GLU A 361 -26.39 -1.93 15.56
C GLU A 361 -25.82 -1.30 14.27
N ILE A 362 -24.92 -1.98 13.57
CA ILE A 362 -24.16 -1.40 12.44
C ILE A 362 -24.74 -1.85 11.09
N ALA A 363 -24.77 -3.14 10.81
CA ALA A 363 -25.22 -3.68 9.52
C ALA A 363 -26.63 -3.20 9.10
N PRO A 364 -27.62 -3.07 9.99
CA PRO A 364 -28.94 -2.54 9.62
C PRO A 364 -28.91 -1.07 9.18
N LYS A 365 -27.86 -0.35 9.52
CA LYS A 365 -27.67 1.07 9.13
C LYS A 365 -26.79 1.23 7.91
N LEU A 366 -26.14 0.18 7.45
CA LEU A 366 -25.33 0.12 6.22
C LEU A 366 -26.15 -0.42 5.04
#